data_e5159f38e2318a65e6d7aa43fb30909f
#
_entry.id   e5159f38e2318a65e6d7aa43fb30909f
#
_cell.length_a   1.000
_cell.length_b   1.000
_cell.length_c   1.000
_cell.angle_alpha   90.00
_cell.angle_beta   90.00
_cell.angle_gamma   90.00
#
_symmetry.space_group_name_H-M   'P 1'
#
loop_
_entity.id
_entity.type
_entity.pdbx_description
1 polymer ?
#
loop_
_entity_poly.entity_id
_entity_poly.type
_entity_poly.pdbx_seq_one_letter_code
_entity_poly.pdbx_strand_id
1 'polypeptide(L)'
;QAPEEGKVVENKSPVRHSTPQKSKPQKYTPPANSKKMAENLLEQLGLTFKTIMLDPGHGGKDPGASANGLKEKNINLRFSKILAAKLKKAGFSVMYTRSTDKFIPLEERTAMANIKKADMFISFHCNAHRSSKINGIETYTLNLARNRNAVRVAARENAVSAKRISDLQVILTDLMLNSKMKESKDLAKNIHTGSLKSIRTK
;
A
#
# COMPACT_ATOMS: atom_id res chain seq x y z
N GLN A 1 69.90 37.77 25.10
CA GLN A 1 69.59 38.51 23.87
C GLN A 1 68.22 38.02 23.36
N ALA A 2 67.21 38.90 23.42
CA ALA A 2 65.89 38.68 22.89
C ALA A 2 65.82 39.16 21.44
N PRO A 3 65.07 38.49 20.52
CA PRO A 3 64.82 39.02 19.16
C PRO A 3 63.67 39.98 19.14
N GLU A 4 63.77 41.00 18.30
CA GLU A 4 62.91 42.13 18.10
C GLU A 4 61.50 41.79 17.59
N GLU A 5 60.51 42.58 18.07
CA GLU A 5 59.14 42.59 17.61
C GLU A 5 59.03 43.17 16.20
N GLY A 6 58.51 42.38 15.27
CA GLY A 6 58.11 42.79 13.92
C GLY A 6 56.79 43.58 13.92
N LYS A 7 56.78 44.83 13.45
CA LYS A 7 55.60 45.69 13.25
C LYS A 7 54.70 45.14 12.19
N VAL A 8 53.44 44.84 12.58
CA VAL A 8 52.33 44.52 11.66
C VAL A 8 51.80 45.84 11.09
N VAL A 9 51.88 45.99 9.76
CA VAL A 9 51.27 47.08 9.03
C VAL A 9 49.82 46.70 8.68
N GLU A 10 48.88 47.35 9.33
CA GLU A 10 47.43 47.17 9.09
C GLU A 10 47.02 47.95 7.84
N ASN A 11 46.76 47.22 6.75
CA ASN A 11 46.28 47.80 5.49
C ASN A 11 44.75 47.81 5.46
N LYS A 12 44.11 48.92 5.88
CA LYS A 12 42.69 49.13 5.86
C LYS A 12 42.21 49.61 4.47
N SER A 13 41.78 48.68 3.62
CA SER A 13 40.97 48.98 2.45
C SER A 13 39.48 48.79 2.78
N PRO A 14 38.57 49.69 2.44
CA PRO A 14 37.16 49.56 2.76
C PRO A 14 36.50 48.54 1.86
N VAL A 15 36.08 47.40 2.47
CA VAL A 15 35.25 46.41 1.79
C VAL A 15 33.84 47.01 1.59
N ARG A 16 33.50 47.31 0.33
CA ARG A 16 32.12 47.65 -0.06
C ARG A 16 31.26 46.42 0.07
N HIS A 17 30.40 46.38 1.06
CA HIS A 17 29.31 45.42 1.15
C HIS A 17 28.28 45.74 0.08
N SER A 18 28.30 44.97 -1.01
CA SER A 18 27.19 44.91 -1.97
C SER A 18 26.06 44.09 -1.36
N THR A 19 24.93 44.69 -1.13
CA THR A 19 23.69 44.02 -0.70
C THR A 19 23.32 42.93 -1.69
N PRO A 20 23.01 41.66 -1.26
CA PRO A 20 22.59 40.62 -2.19
C PRO A 20 21.22 41.01 -2.78
N GLN A 21 21.18 41.24 -4.09
CA GLN A 21 19.94 41.35 -4.83
C GLN A 21 19.14 40.08 -4.69
N LYS A 22 17.95 40.15 -4.09
CA LYS A 22 16.98 39.07 -4.05
C LYS A 22 16.54 38.75 -5.50
N SER A 23 17.18 37.76 -6.11
CA SER A 23 16.71 37.17 -7.36
C SER A 23 15.34 36.50 -7.10
N LYS A 24 14.33 36.84 -7.90
CA LYS A 24 13.04 36.16 -7.88
C LYS A 24 13.27 34.67 -8.18
N PRO A 25 12.58 33.73 -7.48
CA PRO A 25 12.74 32.31 -7.75
C PRO A 25 12.34 32.05 -9.20
N GLN A 26 13.31 31.63 -10.00
CA GLN A 26 13.09 31.20 -11.37
C GLN A 26 12.29 29.92 -11.33
N LYS A 27 11.09 29.94 -11.92
CA LYS A 27 10.22 28.76 -12.02
C LYS A 27 10.93 27.76 -12.92
N TYR A 28 11.49 26.71 -12.31
CA TYR A 28 12.10 25.61 -13.05
C TYR A 28 11.03 24.89 -13.85
N THR A 29 11.13 24.90 -15.16
CA THR A 29 10.31 24.09 -16.07
C THR A 29 11.16 22.90 -16.54
N PRO A 30 10.84 21.68 -16.11
CA PRO A 30 11.61 20.51 -16.55
C PRO A 30 11.50 20.33 -18.08
N PRO A 31 12.54 19.82 -18.75
CA PRO A 31 12.50 19.48 -20.17
C PRO A 31 11.35 18.52 -20.47
N ALA A 32 10.72 18.61 -21.63
CA ALA A 32 9.56 17.81 -22.04
C ALA A 32 9.77 16.27 -21.90
N ASN A 33 11.00 15.80 -21.99
CA ASN A 33 11.35 14.38 -21.85
C ASN A 33 11.76 13.96 -20.41
N SER A 34 11.86 14.89 -19.48
CA SER A 34 12.35 14.60 -18.12
C SER A 34 11.42 13.65 -17.35
N LYS A 35 10.10 13.74 -17.59
CA LYS A 35 9.11 12.85 -16.96
C LYS A 35 9.30 11.40 -17.41
N LYS A 36 9.42 11.17 -18.71
CA LYS A 36 9.62 9.83 -19.27
C LYS A 36 10.98 9.24 -18.88
N MET A 37 12.00 10.09 -18.78
CA MET A 37 13.33 9.68 -18.33
C MET A 37 13.36 9.32 -16.85
N ALA A 38 12.64 10.07 -16.00
CA ALA A 38 12.45 9.74 -14.59
C ALA A 38 11.63 8.45 -14.40
N GLU A 39 10.57 8.26 -15.17
CA GLU A 39 9.77 7.03 -15.15
C GLU A 39 10.60 5.80 -15.54
N ASN A 40 11.42 5.89 -16.59
CA ASN A 40 12.32 4.82 -17.00
C ASN A 40 13.39 4.52 -15.94
N LEU A 41 13.95 5.56 -15.29
CA LEU A 41 14.92 5.39 -14.23
C LEU A 41 14.32 4.71 -13.00
N LEU A 42 13.11 5.13 -12.59
CA LEU A 42 12.37 4.50 -11.51
C LEU A 42 12.08 3.03 -11.83
N GLU A 43 11.75 2.71 -13.10
CA GLU A 43 11.53 1.34 -13.55
C GLU A 43 12.81 0.50 -13.46
N GLN A 44 13.95 1.01 -13.94
CA GLN A 44 15.24 0.33 -13.87
C GLN A 44 15.71 0.10 -12.43
N LEU A 45 15.37 1.01 -11.53
CA LEU A 45 15.66 0.89 -10.09
C LEU A 45 14.65 0.00 -9.33
N GLY A 46 13.66 -0.58 -10.00
CA GLY A 46 12.61 -1.38 -9.36
C GLY A 46 11.71 -0.57 -8.42
N LEU A 47 11.69 0.75 -8.56
CA LEU A 47 10.89 1.69 -7.73
C LEU A 47 9.51 1.99 -8.34
N THR A 48 9.15 1.34 -9.45
CA THR A 48 7.84 1.50 -10.07
C THR A 48 6.87 0.50 -9.49
N PHE A 49 5.73 1.01 -9.08
CA PHE A 49 4.58 0.22 -8.65
C PHE A 49 3.70 -0.06 -9.87
N LYS A 50 3.70 -1.28 -10.38
CA LYS A 50 2.99 -1.63 -11.63
C LYS A 50 2.02 -2.79 -11.49
N THR A 51 2.34 -3.78 -10.66
CA THR A 51 1.67 -5.07 -10.63
C THR A 51 0.84 -5.24 -9.37
N ILE A 52 -0.48 -5.40 -9.54
CA ILE A 52 -1.43 -5.58 -8.44
C ILE A 52 -2.01 -6.99 -8.52
N MET A 53 -1.90 -7.76 -7.42
CA MET A 53 -2.60 -9.01 -7.23
C MET A 53 -3.92 -8.74 -6.50
N LEU A 54 -5.04 -9.06 -7.14
CA LEU A 54 -6.37 -9.03 -6.54
C LEU A 54 -6.73 -10.42 -6.02
N ASP A 55 -7.16 -10.47 -4.77
CA ASP A 55 -7.57 -11.70 -4.10
C ASP A 55 -9.05 -11.65 -3.73
N PRO A 56 -9.94 -12.17 -4.61
CA PRO A 56 -11.35 -12.35 -4.23
C PRO A 56 -11.45 -13.47 -3.19
N GLY A 57 -11.77 -13.12 -1.94
CA GLY A 57 -11.88 -14.08 -0.85
C GLY A 57 -12.84 -15.23 -1.16
N HIS A 58 -12.65 -16.38 -0.51
CA HIS A 58 -13.44 -17.60 -0.68
C HIS A 58 -13.40 -18.18 -2.10
N GLY A 59 -14.34 -19.06 -2.46
CA GLY A 59 -14.44 -19.66 -3.80
C GLY A 59 -14.65 -21.18 -3.78
N GLY A 60 -15.25 -21.71 -4.86
CA GLY A 60 -15.53 -23.13 -4.99
C GLY A 60 -16.40 -23.67 -3.85
N LYS A 61 -15.87 -24.61 -3.09
CA LYS A 61 -16.53 -25.26 -1.93
C LYS A 61 -16.72 -24.32 -0.73
N ASP A 62 -16.00 -23.20 -0.67
CA ASP A 62 -16.11 -22.21 0.39
C ASP A 62 -16.97 -21.02 -0.09
N PRO A 63 -18.22 -20.91 0.36
CA PRO A 63 -19.11 -19.83 -0.06
C PRO A 63 -18.82 -18.48 0.62
N GLY A 64 -18.06 -18.47 1.74
CA GLY A 64 -17.99 -17.34 2.66
C GLY A 64 -19.33 -17.05 3.34
N ALA A 65 -19.54 -15.82 3.76
CA ALA A 65 -20.82 -15.38 4.30
C ALA A 65 -21.95 -15.53 3.26
N SER A 66 -23.14 -15.93 3.74
CA SER A 66 -24.30 -16.11 2.89
C SER A 66 -25.53 -15.47 3.54
N ALA A 67 -26.21 -14.58 2.82
CA ALA A 67 -27.42 -13.90 3.25
C ALA A 67 -28.29 -13.51 2.05
N ASN A 68 -29.59 -13.59 2.19
CA ASN A 68 -30.56 -13.15 1.16
C ASN A 68 -30.30 -13.74 -0.25
N GLY A 69 -29.89 -15.01 -0.32
CA GLY A 69 -29.56 -15.68 -1.59
C GLY A 69 -28.21 -15.29 -2.19
N LEU A 70 -27.47 -14.38 -1.56
CA LEU A 70 -26.14 -13.97 -1.99
C LEU A 70 -25.07 -14.77 -1.27
N LYS A 71 -23.98 -15.06 -1.98
CA LYS A 71 -22.78 -15.70 -1.43
C LYS A 71 -21.59 -14.75 -1.58
N GLU A 72 -20.84 -14.58 -0.51
CA GLU A 72 -19.68 -13.69 -0.46
C GLU A 72 -18.70 -13.94 -1.59
N LYS A 73 -18.37 -15.21 -1.87
CA LYS A 73 -17.47 -15.60 -2.97
C LYS A 73 -17.83 -14.98 -4.33
N ASN A 74 -19.13 -14.85 -4.61
CA ASN A 74 -19.62 -14.31 -5.88
C ASN A 74 -19.49 -12.78 -5.90
N ILE A 75 -19.79 -12.14 -4.77
CA ILE A 75 -19.68 -10.69 -4.62
C ILE A 75 -18.21 -10.27 -4.76
N ASN A 76 -17.31 -10.95 -4.03
CA ASN A 76 -15.88 -10.67 -4.08
C ASN A 76 -15.30 -10.85 -5.50
N LEU A 77 -15.70 -11.92 -6.19
CA LEU A 77 -15.27 -12.17 -7.58
C LEU A 77 -15.76 -11.08 -8.54
N ARG A 78 -17.03 -10.70 -8.43
CA ARG A 78 -17.61 -9.65 -9.27
C ARG A 78 -16.96 -8.30 -9.01
N PHE A 79 -16.77 -7.94 -7.73
CA PHE A 79 -16.12 -6.70 -7.33
C PHE A 79 -14.67 -6.63 -7.86
N SER A 80 -13.90 -7.69 -7.69
CA SER A 80 -12.51 -7.74 -8.16
C SER A 80 -12.40 -7.57 -9.67
N LYS A 81 -13.34 -8.13 -10.46
CA LYS A 81 -13.37 -7.96 -11.92
C LYS A 81 -13.65 -6.50 -12.31
N ILE A 82 -14.60 -5.84 -11.63
CA ILE A 82 -14.91 -4.43 -11.87
C ILE A 82 -13.70 -3.55 -11.53
N LEU A 83 -13.07 -3.80 -10.39
CA LEU A 83 -11.89 -3.05 -9.97
C LEU A 83 -10.72 -3.27 -10.94
N ALA A 84 -10.47 -4.50 -11.35
CA ALA A 84 -9.41 -4.82 -12.30
C ALA A 84 -9.55 -4.06 -13.63
N ALA A 85 -10.77 -3.95 -14.16
CA ALA A 85 -11.02 -3.17 -15.38
C ALA A 85 -10.61 -1.70 -15.19
N LYS A 86 -10.93 -1.11 -14.02
CA LYS A 86 -10.55 0.26 -13.69
C LYS A 86 -9.03 0.42 -13.52
N LEU A 87 -8.40 -0.50 -12.81
CA LEU A 87 -6.94 -0.49 -12.60
C LEU A 87 -6.17 -0.66 -13.91
N LYS A 88 -6.60 -1.58 -14.77
CA LYS A 88 -6.00 -1.75 -16.11
C LYS A 88 -6.13 -0.49 -16.96
N LYS A 89 -7.29 0.18 -16.92
CA LYS A 89 -7.49 1.48 -17.59
C LYS A 89 -6.59 2.57 -17.03
N ALA A 90 -6.22 2.48 -15.76
CA ALA A 90 -5.26 3.38 -15.10
C ALA A 90 -3.78 3.01 -15.35
N GLY A 91 -3.50 1.97 -16.15
CA GLY A 91 -2.14 1.58 -16.53
C GLY A 91 -1.49 0.51 -15.65
N PHE A 92 -2.22 -0.08 -14.69
CA PHE A 92 -1.68 -1.14 -13.84
C PHE A 92 -1.77 -2.52 -14.51
N SER A 93 -0.76 -3.35 -14.28
CA SER A 93 -0.84 -4.79 -14.53
C SER A 93 -1.62 -5.45 -13.40
N VAL A 94 -2.69 -6.18 -13.74
CA VAL A 94 -3.57 -6.79 -12.73
C VAL A 94 -3.59 -8.30 -12.89
N MET A 95 -3.27 -8.98 -11.81
CA MET A 95 -3.35 -10.43 -11.66
C MET A 95 -4.41 -10.79 -10.63
N TYR A 96 -4.77 -12.06 -10.57
CA TYR A 96 -5.76 -12.59 -9.62
C TYR A 96 -5.21 -13.84 -8.95
N THR A 97 -5.62 -14.08 -7.70
CA THR A 97 -5.50 -15.40 -7.08
C THR A 97 -6.49 -16.37 -7.73
N ARG A 98 -7.72 -15.93 -8.00
CA ARG A 98 -8.72 -16.64 -8.78
C ARG A 98 -9.51 -15.69 -9.68
N SER A 99 -9.82 -16.10 -10.87
CA SER A 99 -10.67 -15.37 -11.84
C SER A 99 -12.01 -16.08 -12.12
N THR A 100 -12.20 -17.25 -11.51
CA THR A 100 -13.40 -18.09 -11.60
C THR A 100 -13.85 -18.52 -10.20
N ASP A 101 -14.95 -19.27 -10.10
CA ASP A 101 -15.43 -19.84 -8.83
C ASP A 101 -14.59 -21.08 -8.46
N LYS A 102 -13.34 -20.86 -8.07
CA LYS A 102 -12.38 -21.88 -7.65
C LYS A 102 -11.98 -21.65 -6.19
N PHE A 103 -11.87 -22.73 -5.42
CA PHE A 103 -11.28 -22.67 -4.08
C PHE A 103 -9.76 -22.57 -4.17
N ILE A 104 -9.19 -21.61 -3.46
CA ILE A 104 -7.74 -21.43 -3.29
C ILE A 104 -7.46 -21.42 -1.78
N PRO A 105 -6.63 -22.30 -1.28
CA PRO A 105 -6.17 -22.29 0.13
C PRO A 105 -5.54 -20.95 0.48
N LEU A 106 -5.63 -20.55 1.75
CA LEU A 106 -5.19 -19.23 2.18
C LEU A 106 -3.69 -19.01 1.94
N GLU A 107 -2.89 -20.01 2.25
CA GLU A 107 -1.43 -20.00 2.11
C GLU A 107 -1.02 -19.82 0.64
N GLU A 108 -1.78 -20.41 -0.29
CA GLU A 108 -1.50 -20.28 -1.72
C GLU A 108 -1.75 -18.87 -2.22
N ARG A 109 -2.71 -18.13 -1.66
CA ARG A 109 -3.07 -16.78 -2.11
C ARG A 109 -1.90 -15.82 -2.01
N THR A 110 -1.27 -15.77 -0.84
CA THR A 110 -0.09 -14.92 -0.61
C THR A 110 1.16 -15.46 -1.31
N ALA A 111 1.33 -16.79 -1.36
CA ALA A 111 2.41 -17.41 -2.12
C ALA A 111 2.35 -17.06 -3.62
N MET A 112 1.16 -17.05 -4.22
CA MET A 112 0.98 -16.63 -5.62
C MET A 112 1.43 -15.18 -5.84
N ALA A 113 1.13 -14.27 -4.93
CA ALA A 113 1.56 -12.88 -5.03
C ALA A 113 3.09 -12.75 -4.98
N ASN A 114 3.72 -13.48 -4.07
CA ASN A 114 5.19 -13.49 -3.91
C ASN A 114 5.88 -14.11 -5.13
N ILE A 115 5.43 -15.28 -5.60
CA ILE A 115 6.00 -15.95 -6.77
C ILE A 115 5.89 -15.08 -8.03
N LYS A 116 4.75 -14.40 -8.19
CA LYS A 116 4.50 -13.51 -9.32
C LYS A 116 5.08 -12.10 -9.13
N LYS A 117 5.81 -11.87 -8.05
CA LYS A 117 6.44 -10.58 -7.71
C LYS A 117 5.46 -9.41 -7.81
N ALA A 118 4.25 -9.59 -7.27
CA ALA A 118 3.28 -8.52 -7.23
C ALA A 118 3.76 -7.40 -6.28
N ASP A 119 3.66 -6.16 -6.75
CA ASP A 119 4.03 -4.99 -5.93
C ASP A 119 3.02 -4.73 -4.82
N MET A 120 1.76 -5.16 -5.03
CA MET A 120 0.67 -5.04 -4.10
C MET A 120 -0.24 -6.26 -4.12
N PHE A 121 -0.72 -6.63 -2.93
CA PHE A 121 -1.76 -7.63 -2.73
C PHE A 121 -2.98 -6.98 -2.07
N ILE A 122 -4.16 -7.14 -2.68
CA ILE A 122 -5.42 -6.61 -2.16
C ILE A 122 -6.43 -7.73 -2.09
N SER A 123 -6.88 -8.07 -0.88
CA SER A 123 -7.94 -9.05 -0.63
C SER A 123 -9.28 -8.39 -0.38
N PHE A 124 -10.36 -9.03 -0.81
CA PHE A 124 -11.74 -8.56 -0.66
C PHE A 124 -12.57 -9.61 0.08
N HIS A 125 -13.27 -9.14 1.12
CA HIS A 125 -14.16 -9.92 1.93
C HIS A 125 -15.44 -9.13 2.25
N CYS A 126 -16.51 -9.84 2.58
CA CYS A 126 -17.71 -9.27 3.12
C CYS A 126 -17.91 -9.73 4.57
N ASN A 127 -17.65 -8.86 5.53
CA ASN A 127 -17.90 -9.19 6.92
C ASN A 127 -19.39 -9.37 7.18
N ALA A 128 -19.75 -10.48 7.82
CA ALA A 128 -21.12 -10.74 8.25
C ALA A 128 -21.27 -10.44 9.75
N HIS A 129 -22.38 -9.80 10.11
CA HIS A 129 -22.74 -9.56 11.51
C HIS A 129 -24.21 -9.94 11.74
N ARG A 130 -24.54 -10.45 12.95
CA ARG A 130 -25.91 -10.86 13.32
C ARG A 130 -26.89 -9.68 13.35
N SER A 131 -26.41 -8.49 13.71
CA SER A 131 -27.23 -7.27 13.74
C SER A 131 -27.14 -6.53 12.41
N SER A 132 -28.26 -6.27 11.77
CA SER A 132 -28.39 -5.45 10.56
C SER A 132 -28.02 -3.97 10.77
N LYS A 133 -27.95 -3.53 12.04
CA LYS A 133 -27.53 -2.17 12.38
C LYS A 133 -26.03 -1.94 12.20
N ILE A 134 -25.24 -3.02 12.17
CA ILE A 134 -23.79 -2.93 11.95
C ILE A 134 -23.51 -3.04 10.47
N ASN A 135 -23.06 -1.95 9.90
CA ASN A 135 -22.67 -1.83 8.50
C ASN A 135 -21.49 -0.88 8.37
N GLY A 136 -20.82 -0.91 7.24
CA GLY A 136 -19.69 -0.03 6.96
C GLY A 136 -18.59 -0.71 6.14
N ILE A 137 -17.47 -0.01 6.01
CA ILE A 137 -16.26 -0.51 5.37
C ILE A 137 -15.15 -0.57 6.40
N GLU A 138 -14.47 -1.68 6.44
CA GLU A 138 -13.25 -1.87 7.21
C GLU A 138 -12.09 -2.08 6.25
N THR A 139 -10.95 -1.47 6.57
CA THR A 139 -9.72 -1.63 5.79
C THR A 139 -8.60 -2.08 6.72
N TYR A 140 -7.99 -3.18 6.38
CA TYR A 140 -6.92 -3.79 7.16
C TYR A 140 -5.61 -3.69 6.40
N THR A 141 -4.53 -3.52 7.13
CA THR A 141 -3.16 -3.68 6.63
C THR A 141 -2.47 -4.79 7.40
N LEU A 142 -1.49 -5.41 6.78
CA LEU A 142 -0.62 -6.33 7.47
C LEU A 142 0.02 -5.61 8.66
N ASN A 143 -0.20 -6.13 9.85
CA ASN A 143 0.39 -5.63 11.09
C ASN A 143 0.44 -6.78 12.11
N LEU A 144 1.37 -6.71 13.06
CA LEU A 144 1.29 -7.57 14.24
C LEU A 144 0.00 -7.21 14.98
N ALA A 145 -0.94 -8.15 14.96
CA ALA A 145 -2.27 -7.92 15.52
C ALA A 145 -2.18 -7.77 17.05
N ARG A 146 -2.10 -6.52 17.51
CA ARG A 146 -2.19 -6.16 18.94
C ARG A 146 -3.64 -5.98 19.39
N ASN A 147 -4.58 -5.93 18.45
CA ASN A 147 -5.99 -5.70 18.74
C ASN A 147 -6.76 -7.03 18.68
N ARG A 148 -7.50 -7.37 19.73
CA ARG A 148 -8.33 -8.58 19.83
C ARG A 148 -9.35 -8.72 18.69
N ASN A 149 -9.89 -7.62 18.19
CA ASN A 149 -10.83 -7.62 17.07
C ASN A 149 -10.16 -8.04 15.76
N ALA A 150 -8.97 -7.50 15.46
CA ALA A 150 -8.20 -7.88 14.27
C ALA A 150 -7.80 -9.36 14.30
N VAL A 151 -7.39 -9.88 15.46
CA VAL A 151 -7.09 -11.32 15.66
C VAL A 151 -8.34 -12.18 15.41
N ARG A 152 -9.51 -11.74 15.90
CA ARG A 152 -10.76 -12.49 15.73
C ARG A 152 -11.24 -12.52 14.27
N VAL A 153 -11.10 -11.40 13.55
CA VAL A 153 -11.39 -11.34 12.11
C VAL A 153 -10.43 -12.24 11.34
N ALA A 154 -9.15 -12.15 11.59
CA ALA A 154 -8.15 -13.01 10.96
C ALA A 154 -8.40 -14.51 11.24
N ALA A 155 -8.76 -14.87 12.47
CA ALA A 155 -9.08 -16.25 12.83
C ALA A 155 -10.33 -16.76 12.09
N ARG A 156 -11.34 -15.92 11.94
CA ARG A 156 -12.58 -16.28 11.23
C ARG A 156 -12.34 -16.49 9.74
N GLU A 157 -11.64 -15.56 9.10
CA GLU A 157 -11.36 -15.63 7.65
C GLU A 157 -10.40 -16.77 7.30
N ASN A 158 -9.51 -17.12 8.23
CA ASN A 158 -8.52 -18.17 8.03
C ASN A 158 -9.02 -19.57 8.43
N ALA A 159 -10.21 -19.70 9.02
CA ALA A 159 -10.73 -20.95 9.60
C ALA A 159 -9.72 -21.67 10.51
N VAL A 160 -8.84 -20.92 11.19
CA VAL A 160 -7.78 -21.44 12.06
C VAL A 160 -7.98 -20.97 13.50
N SER A 161 -7.53 -21.80 14.45
CA SER A 161 -7.54 -21.41 15.86
C SER A 161 -6.58 -20.25 16.11
N ALA A 162 -6.92 -19.39 17.08
CA ALA A 162 -6.06 -18.28 17.51
C ALA A 162 -4.62 -18.69 17.89
N LYS A 163 -4.40 -19.96 18.22
CA LYS A 163 -3.10 -20.53 18.57
C LYS A 163 -2.17 -20.69 17.35
N ARG A 164 -2.70 -20.99 16.16
CA ARG A 164 -1.91 -21.07 14.91
C ARG A 164 -1.56 -19.69 14.34
N ILE A 165 -2.23 -18.64 14.78
CA ILE A 165 -1.91 -17.26 14.38
C ILE A 165 -0.55 -16.83 14.95
N SER A 166 -0.11 -17.39 16.11
CA SER A 166 1.21 -17.07 16.67
C SER A 166 2.37 -17.54 15.78
N ASP A 167 2.22 -18.67 15.09
CA ASP A 167 3.25 -19.21 14.19
C ASP A 167 3.31 -18.38 12.88
N LEU A 168 2.15 -17.91 12.40
CA LEU A 168 2.07 -16.93 11.33
C LEU A 168 2.69 -15.58 11.72
N GLN A 169 2.64 -15.17 12.99
CA GLN A 169 3.26 -13.95 13.46
C GLN A 169 4.78 -13.93 13.29
N VAL A 170 5.44 -15.06 13.40
CA VAL A 170 6.90 -15.17 13.17
C VAL A 170 7.22 -14.94 11.70
N ILE A 171 6.45 -15.54 10.78
CA ILE A 171 6.61 -15.35 9.33
C ILE A 171 6.27 -13.91 8.93
N LEU A 172 5.27 -13.32 9.56
CA LEU A 172 4.87 -11.94 9.35
C LEU A 172 5.92 -10.95 9.86
N THR A 173 6.65 -11.29 10.92
CA THR A 173 7.71 -10.43 11.46
C THR A 173 8.84 -10.23 10.43
N ASP A 174 9.21 -11.24 9.70
CA ASP A 174 10.21 -11.16 8.63
C ASP A 174 9.73 -10.29 7.45
N LEU A 175 8.44 -10.37 7.11
CA LEU A 175 7.83 -9.53 6.08
C LEU A 175 7.68 -8.07 6.53
N MET A 176 7.52 -7.83 7.83
CA MET A 176 7.36 -6.50 8.42
C MET A 176 8.67 -5.71 8.52
N LEU A 177 9.81 -6.37 8.51
CA LEU A 177 11.13 -5.73 8.47
C LEU A 177 11.41 -5.07 7.11
N ASN A 178 10.60 -5.37 6.09
CA ASN A 178 10.69 -4.72 4.79
C ASN A 178 9.89 -3.41 4.78
N SER A 179 10.51 -2.36 4.26
CA SER A 179 10.17 -0.93 4.28
C SER A 179 8.78 -0.51 3.76
N LYS A 180 7.92 -1.43 3.34
CA LYS A 180 6.62 -1.15 2.67
C LYS A 180 5.41 -0.97 3.60
N MET A 181 5.61 -1.00 4.93
CA MET A 181 4.49 -0.89 5.87
C MET A 181 3.86 0.50 5.92
N LYS A 182 4.66 1.54 5.75
CA LYS A 182 4.17 2.91 5.74
C LYS A 182 3.30 3.15 4.52
N GLU A 183 3.79 2.75 3.36
CA GLU A 183 3.06 2.85 2.08
C GLU A 183 1.75 2.08 2.12
N SER A 184 1.75 0.87 2.70
CA SER A 184 0.53 0.07 2.88
C SER A 184 -0.50 0.77 3.76
N LYS A 185 -0.07 1.40 4.87
CA LYS A 185 -0.97 2.15 5.77
C LYS A 185 -1.53 3.40 5.09
N ASP A 186 -0.70 4.15 4.39
CA ASP A 186 -1.11 5.36 3.68
C ASP A 186 -2.11 5.03 2.57
N LEU A 187 -1.86 3.95 1.83
CA LEU A 187 -2.79 3.46 0.82
C LEU A 187 -4.12 3.01 1.44
N ALA A 188 -4.09 2.20 2.50
CA ALA A 188 -5.29 1.74 3.20
C ALA A 188 -6.14 2.90 3.70
N LYS A 189 -5.50 3.94 4.26
CA LYS A 189 -6.17 5.18 4.68
C LYS A 189 -6.82 5.89 3.50
N ASN A 190 -6.14 5.98 2.35
CA ASN A 190 -6.68 6.62 1.16
C ASN A 190 -7.86 5.83 0.58
N ILE A 191 -7.77 4.50 0.50
CA ILE A 191 -8.86 3.62 0.08
C ILE A 191 -10.06 3.78 1.01
N HIS A 192 -9.84 3.72 2.33
CA HIS A 192 -10.90 3.86 3.32
C HIS A 192 -11.61 5.20 3.21
N THR A 193 -10.87 6.29 3.17
CA THR A 193 -11.41 7.66 3.07
C THR A 193 -12.17 7.87 1.77
N GLY A 194 -11.62 7.39 0.64
CA GLY A 194 -12.27 7.47 -0.66
C GLY A 194 -13.57 6.67 -0.73
N SER A 195 -13.57 5.47 -0.15
CA SER A 195 -14.76 4.61 -0.07
C SER A 195 -15.86 5.24 0.76
N LEU A 196 -15.54 5.81 1.93
CA LEU A 196 -16.51 6.50 2.79
C LEU A 196 -17.13 7.73 2.10
N LYS A 197 -16.34 8.50 1.35
CA LYS A 197 -16.87 9.63 0.56
C LYS A 197 -17.88 9.14 -0.47
N SER A 198 -17.57 8.07 -1.21
CA SER A 198 -18.45 7.52 -2.25
C SER A 198 -19.76 6.95 -1.71
N ILE A 199 -19.81 6.45 -0.47
CA ILE A 199 -21.02 5.93 0.15
C ILE A 199 -21.92 7.04 0.69
N ARG A 200 -21.32 8.11 1.24
CA ARG A 200 -22.07 9.26 1.81
C ARG A 200 -22.74 10.13 0.76
N THR A 201 -22.33 10.03 -0.50
CA THR A 201 -22.89 10.81 -1.61
C THR A 201 -24.05 10.13 -2.31
N LYS A 202 -24.54 9.01 -1.80
CA LYS A 202 -25.75 8.31 -2.22
C LYS A 202 -26.76 8.34 -1.08
#